data_49c7653190ded1bbf7e12717fbab8b19
#
_entry.id   49c7653190ded1bbf7e12717fbab8b19
#
_cell.length_a   1.000
_cell.length_b   1.000
_cell.length_c   1.000
_cell.angle_alpha   90.00
_cell.angle_beta   90.00
_cell.angle_gamma   90.00
#
_symmetry.space_group_name_H-M   'P 1'
#
loop_
_entity.id
_entity.type
_entity.pdbx_description
1 polymer ?
#
loop_
_entity_poly.entity_id
_entity_poly.type
_entity_poly.pdbx_seq_one_letter_code
_entity_poly.pdbx_strand_id
1 'polypeptide(L)'
;MREIPYIISKISKCSTKTVDKMIIVEYNNGEVMIMQLIYSVLEDERKRNEYMLERYEKELSLLPKGKITPKITKANTYFYLKYRDGQKVCAKYIGMSEEDVALVAEQLERRKVVQGLVKELKAEQAKIKKMEAIV
;
A
#
# COMPACT_ATOMS: atom_id res chain seq x y z
N MET A 1 -25.45 20.96 -15.47
CA MET A 1 -25.64 20.29 -15.38
C MET A 1 -26.44 19.94 -14.86
N ARG A 2 -27.05 19.67 -14.74
CA ARG A 2 -27.73 19.22 -14.20
C ARG A 2 -27.88 18.19 -14.24
N GLU A 3 -27.77 17.70 -14.07
CA GLU A 3 -27.86 16.77 -13.86
C GLU A 3 -27.54 15.99 -13.95
N ILE A 4 -27.37 15.82 -13.72
CA ILE A 4 -27.33 14.86 -13.74
C ILE A 4 -28.07 14.35 -13.35
N PRO A 5 -28.74 14.25 -13.03
CA PRO A 5 -29.55 13.91 -12.37
C PRO A 5 -29.49 13.30 -11.60
N TYR A 6 -29.56 13.37 -10.80
CA TYR A 6 -29.64 13.00 -9.78
C TYR A 6 -29.45 12.49 -8.86
N ILE A 7 -29.81 12.85 -7.81
CA ILE A 7 -29.76 12.38 -6.88
C ILE A 7 -30.18 12.02 -5.88
N ILE A 8 -30.12 11.91 -4.91
CA ILE A 8 -30.77 11.21 -4.16
C ILE A 8 -31.58 11.73 -3.55
N SER A 9 -32.39 11.92 -3.54
CA SER A 9 -33.06 12.15 -3.04
C SER A 9 -33.14 12.35 -2.20
N LYS A 10 -33.10 12.89 -2.10
CA LYS A 10 -33.22 12.66 -1.74
C LYS A 10 -33.10 11.82 -1.58
N ILE A 11 -32.48 11.87 -1.09
CA ILE A 11 -32.33 10.86 -1.30
C ILE A 11 -33.25 10.19 -1.04
N SER A 12 -33.89 10.47 -0.43
CA SER A 12 -34.71 9.78 -0.12
C SER A 12 -35.81 9.89 -0.82
N LYS A 13 -36.42 10.53 -0.87
CA LYS A 13 -37.28 10.64 -1.59
C LYS A 13 -36.87 11.00 -2.70
N CYS A 14 -35.99 11.32 -2.64
CA CYS A 14 -35.44 11.55 -3.83
C CYS A 14 -35.31 10.35 -4.61
N SER A 15 -35.49 10.36 -5.85
CA SER A 15 -35.20 9.25 -6.69
C SER A 15 -33.73 9.02 -6.68
N THR A 16 -33.33 7.80 -6.41
CA THR A 16 -31.94 7.42 -6.39
C THR A 16 -31.67 6.56 -7.60
N LYS A 17 -30.71 6.94 -8.40
CA LYS A 17 -30.28 6.17 -9.56
C LYS A 17 -28.86 5.71 -9.36
N THR A 18 -28.57 4.50 -9.77
CA THR A 18 -27.23 3.95 -9.70
C THR A 18 -26.67 3.80 -11.11
N VAL A 19 -25.52 4.38 -11.37
CA VAL A 19 -24.84 4.31 -12.65
C VAL A 19 -23.38 3.98 -12.36
N ASP A 20 -22.89 2.82 -12.78
CA ASP A 20 -21.50 2.40 -12.58
C ASP A 20 -21.02 2.63 -11.17
N LYS A 21 -21.77 2.16 -10.21
CA LYS A 21 -21.47 2.31 -8.78
C LYS A 21 -21.63 3.72 -8.26
N MET A 22 -22.01 4.65 -9.10
CA MET A 22 -22.31 6.00 -8.64
C MET A 22 -23.79 6.11 -8.32
N ILE A 23 -24.07 6.74 -7.19
CA ILE A 23 -25.44 7.00 -6.78
C ILE A 23 -25.76 8.44 -7.16
N ILE A 24 -26.73 8.61 -8.04
CA ILE A 24 -27.16 9.92 -8.46
C ILE A 24 -28.41 10.28 -7.66
N VAL A 25 -28.29 11.29 -6.84
CA VAL A 25 -29.37 11.72 -5.98
C VAL A 25 -29.93 13.03 -6.51
N GLU A 26 -31.21 13.07 -6.72
CA GLU A 26 -31.83 14.25 -7.31
C GLU A 26 -32.16 15.29 -6.24
N TYR A 27 -31.17 16.11 -5.93
CA TYR A 27 -31.34 17.30 -5.13
C TYR A 27 -31.36 18.51 -6.02
N ASN A 28 -30.18 19.04 -6.20
CA ASN A 28 -29.96 20.10 -7.16
C ASN A 28 -28.66 19.77 -7.93
N ASN A 29 -28.50 20.39 -9.07
CA ASN A 29 -27.39 20.04 -9.94
C ASN A 29 -26.02 20.22 -9.31
N GLY A 30 -25.87 21.23 -8.46
CA GLY A 30 -24.60 21.48 -7.79
C GLY A 30 -24.22 20.37 -6.82
N GLU A 31 -25.18 19.92 -6.05
CA GLU A 31 -24.92 18.84 -5.08
C GLU A 31 -24.61 17.52 -5.79
N VAL A 32 -25.34 17.21 -6.86
CA VAL A 32 -25.09 16.01 -7.64
C VAL A 32 -23.67 16.03 -8.22
N MET A 33 -23.25 17.14 -8.77
CA MET A 33 -21.92 17.27 -9.35
C MET A 33 -20.82 17.10 -8.30
N ILE A 34 -21.00 17.67 -7.11
CA ILE A 34 -20.05 17.54 -6.02
C ILE A 34 -19.92 16.08 -5.58
N MET A 35 -21.05 15.40 -5.45
CA MET A 35 -21.04 13.98 -5.06
C MET A 35 -20.33 13.12 -6.10
N GLN A 36 -20.58 13.36 -7.36
CA GLN A 36 -19.90 12.62 -8.43
C GLN A 36 -18.40 12.88 -8.43
N LEU A 37 -18.00 14.11 -8.19
CA LEU A 37 -16.60 14.48 -8.14
C LEU A 37 -15.88 13.77 -6.97
N ILE A 38 -16.49 13.80 -5.80
CA ILE A 38 -15.94 13.15 -4.62
C ILE A 38 -15.79 11.64 -4.85
N TYR A 39 -16.84 11.03 -5.41
CA TYR A 39 -16.80 9.61 -5.69
C TYR A 39 -15.68 9.27 -6.67
N SER A 40 -15.54 10.05 -7.71
CA SER A 40 -14.50 9.84 -8.72
C SER A 40 -13.09 9.95 -8.12
N VAL A 41 -12.87 10.94 -7.25
CA VAL A 41 -11.58 11.11 -6.58
C VAL A 41 -11.26 9.92 -5.69
N LEU A 42 -12.25 9.45 -4.92
CA LEU A 42 -12.06 8.30 -4.05
C LEU A 42 -11.74 7.03 -4.84
N GLU A 43 -12.41 6.85 -5.97
CA GLU A 43 -12.15 5.69 -6.81
C GLU A 43 -10.73 5.73 -7.39
N ASP A 44 -10.30 6.88 -7.86
CA ASP A 44 -8.94 7.04 -8.38
C ASP A 44 -7.89 6.79 -7.29
N GLU A 45 -8.13 7.31 -6.08
CA GLU A 45 -7.23 7.07 -4.96
C GLU A 45 -7.19 5.61 -4.56
N ARG A 46 -8.32 4.92 -4.60
CA ARG A 46 -8.36 3.50 -4.30
C ARG A 46 -7.52 2.71 -5.30
N LYS A 47 -7.66 3.03 -6.58
CA LYS A 47 -6.90 2.36 -7.63
C LYS A 47 -5.40 2.63 -7.48
N ARG A 48 -5.03 3.87 -7.20
CA ARG A 48 -3.63 4.23 -6.98
C ARG A 48 -3.06 3.47 -5.78
N ASN A 49 -3.82 3.42 -4.69
CA ASN A 49 -3.41 2.74 -3.48
C ASN A 49 -3.18 1.25 -3.73
N GLU A 50 -4.11 0.59 -4.41
CA GLU A 50 -4.00 -0.84 -4.74
C GLU A 50 -2.78 -1.12 -5.61
N TYR A 51 -2.56 -0.27 -6.60
CA TYR A 51 -1.41 -0.41 -7.50
C TYR A 51 -0.09 -0.27 -6.76
N MET A 52 0.01 0.74 -5.90
CA MET A 52 1.25 0.97 -5.14
C MET A 52 1.49 -0.15 -4.13
N LEU A 53 0.43 -0.63 -3.48
CA LEU A 53 0.53 -1.76 -2.56
C LEU A 53 1.08 -2.99 -3.25
N GLU A 54 0.52 -3.32 -4.41
CA GLU A 54 0.97 -4.48 -5.16
C GLU A 54 2.45 -4.36 -5.52
N ARG A 55 2.87 -3.19 -5.97
CA ARG A 55 4.27 -2.95 -6.32
C ARG A 55 5.21 -3.13 -5.15
N TYR A 56 4.86 -2.53 -4.01
CA TYR A 56 5.73 -2.61 -2.84
C TYR A 56 5.74 -3.99 -2.20
N GLU A 57 4.62 -4.69 -2.22
CA GLU A 57 4.60 -6.06 -1.72
C GLU A 57 5.45 -6.98 -2.60
N LYS A 58 5.42 -6.74 -3.90
CA LYS A 58 6.27 -7.46 -4.83
C LYS A 58 7.74 -7.19 -4.58
N GLU A 59 8.09 -5.93 -4.35
CA GLU A 59 9.45 -5.54 -4.01
C GLU A 59 9.89 -6.22 -2.71
N LEU A 60 9.03 -6.25 -1.69
CA LEU A 60 9.35 -6.92 -0.43
C LEU A 60 9.68 -8.39 -0.60
N SER A 61 8.98 -9.06 -1.52
CA SER A 61 9.22 -10.48 -1.75
C SER A 61 10.60 -10.74 -2.37
N LEU A 62 11.17 -9.73 -3.02
CA LEU A 62 12.48 -9.85 -3.65
C LEU A 62 13.63 -9.40 -2.75
N LEU A 63 13.33 -8.63 -1.70
CA LEU A 63 14.36 -8.11 -0.82
C LEU A 63 14.72 -9.12 0.27
N PRO A 64 16.00 -9.19 0.66
CA PRO A 64 16.39 -10.09 1.73
C PRO A 64 15.85 -9.63 3.07
N LYS A 65 15.67 -10.55 3.98
CA LYS A 65 15.25 -10.24 5.35
C LYS A 65 16.28 -10.79 6.30
N GLY A 66 16.35 -10.21 7.49
CA GLY A 66 17.22 -10.70 8.52
C GLY A 66 18.22 -9.68 9.01
N LYS A 67 19.26 -10.18 9.64
CA LYS A 67 20.28 -9.35 10.27
C LYS A 67 21.67 -9.84 9.89
N ILE A 68 22.55 -8.90 9.56
CA ILE A 68 23.95 -9.22 9.27
C ILE A 68 24.66 -9.54 10.58
N THR A 69 25.30 -10.71 10.63
CA THR A 69 26.02 -11.15 11.81
C THR A 69 27.45 -11.52 11.42
N PRO A 70 28.44 -10.93 12.06
CA PRO A 70 29.83 -11.30 11.79
C PRO A 70 30.18 -12.57 12.53
N LYS A 71 31.02 -13.39 11.90
CA LYS A 71 31.62 -14.55 12.53
C LYS A 71 33.14 -14.36 12.48
N ILE A 72 33.73 -14.17 13.64
CA ILE A 72 35.15 -13.89 13.76
C ILE A 72 35.90 -15.21 14.00
N THR A 73 36.87 -15.45 13.11
CA THR A 73 37.80 -16.57 13.30
C THR A 73 39.19 -15.99 13.51
N LYS A 74 40.17 -16.84 13.83
CA LYS A 74 41.53 -16.38 14.10
C LYS A 74 42.17 -15.63 12.93
N ALA A 75 41.79 -15.98 11.71
CA ALA A 75 42.40 -15.43 10.53
C ALA A 75 41.53 -14.35 9.86
N ASN A 76 40.22 -14.52 9.88
CA ASN A 76 39.31 -13.70 9.07
C ASN A 76 37.99 -13.46 9.76
N THR A 77 37.29 -12.43 9.29
CA THR A 77 35.90 -12.18 9.70
C THR A 77 35.01 -12.49 8.53
N TYR A 78 34.03 -13.33 8.75
CA TYR A 78 33.02 -13.70 7.77
C TYR A 78 31.69 -13.13 8.17
N PHE A 79 30.89 -12.73 7.18
CA PHE A 79 29.58 -12.14 7.43
C PHE A 79 28.50 -13.06 6.95
N TYR A 80 27.46 -13.22 7.77
CA TYR A 80 26.31 -14.05 7.47
C TYR A 80 25.04 -13.23 7.65
N LEU A 81 24.06 -13.52 6.80
CA LEU A 81 22.73 -12.97 6.97
C LEU A 81 21.90 -14.01 7.70
N LYS A 82 21.54 -13.70 8.94
CA LYS A 82 20.66 -14.57 9.73
C LYS A 82 19.23 -14.11 9.58
N TYR A 83 18.37 -15.03 9.22
CA TYR A 83 16.95 -14.76 9.07
C TYR A 83 16.14 -15.95 9.58
N ARG A 84 14.87 -15.69 9.78
CA ARG A 84 13.96 -16.74 10.27
C ARG A 84 13.08 -17.20 9.12
N ASP A 85 13.06 -18.49 8.91
CA ASP A 85 12.20 -19.13 7.93
C ASP A 85 11.23 -20.02 8.68
N GLY A 86 10.03 -19.51 8.94
CA GLY A 86 9.08 -20.16 9.82
C GLY A 86 9.65 -20.21 11.25
N GLN A 87 9.85 -21.40 11.78
CA GLN A 87 10.41 -21.56 13.12
C GLN A 87 11.91 -21.80 13.13
N LYS A 88 12.52 -21.94 11.94
CA LYS A 88 13.95 -22.19 11.82
C LYS A 88 14.70 -20.89 11.64
N VAL A 89 15.88 -20.82 12.28
CA VAL A 89 16.82 -19.74 12.06
C VAL A 89 17.81 -20.22 11.02
N CYS A 90 17.87 -19.48 9.91
CA CYS A 90 18.77 -19.80 8.81
C CYS A 90 19.88 -18.79 8.75
N ALA A 91 21.03 -19.20 8.24
CA ALA A 91 22.15 -18.30 8.05
C ALA A 91 22.65 -18.47 6.62
N LYS A 92 22.73 -17.36 5.91
CA LYS A 92 23.23 -17.35 4.54
C LYS A 92 24.55 -16.63 4.52
N TYR A 93 25.55 -17.24 3.92
CA TYR A 93 26.87 -16.65 3.79
C TYR A 93 26.83 -15.44 2.84
N ILE A 94 27.35 -14.32 3.29
CA ILE A 94 27.46 -13.12 2.47
C ILE A 94 28.85 -13.02 1.85
N GLY A 95 29.89 -13.14 2.67
CA GLY A 95 31.27 -13.01 2.21
C GLY A 95 32.15 -12.35 3.23
N MET A 96 33.39 -12.06 2.81
CA MET A 96 34.35 -11.32 3.62
C MET A 96 34.48 -9.88 3.11
N SER A 97 34.01 -9.59 1.92
CA SER A 97 34.15 -8.29 1.28
C SER A 97 33.19 -7.28 1.92
N GLU A 98 33.74 -6.10 2.23
CA GLU A 98 32.91 -5.01 2.73
C GLU A 98 31.89 -4.57 1.71
N GLU A 99 32.22 -4.69 0.42
CA GLU A 99 31.31 -4.32 -0.65
C GLU A 99 30.07 -5.20 -0.67
N ASP A 100 30.25 -6.51 -0.52
CA ASP A 100 29.12 -7.46 -0.48
C ASP A 100 28.23 -7.20 0.72
N VAL A 101 28.87 -6.92 1.86
CA VAL A 101 28.15 -6.62 3.10
C VAL A 101 27.37 -5.31 2.95
N ALA A 102 27.98 -4.30 2.32
CA ALA A 102 27.33 -3.02 2.10
C ALA A 102 26.10 -3.17 1.21
N LEU A 103 26.18 -3.99 0.17
CA LEU A 103 25.03 -4.24 -0.72
C LEU A 103 23.87 -4.87 0.04
N VAL A 104 24.16 -5.87 0.86
CA VAL A 104 23.12 -6.52 1.66
C VAL A 104 22.55 -5.54 2.69
N ALA A 105 23.39 -4.73 3.31
CA ALA A 105 22.95 -3.75 4.28
C ALA A 105 22.01 -2.73 3.63
N GLU A 106 22.34 -2.29 2.42
CA GLU A 106 21.50 -1.36 1.66
C GLU A 106 20.14 -1.99 1.35
N GLN A 107 20.13 -3.24 0.93
CA GLN A 107 18.88 -3.95 0.67
C GLN A 107 18.03 -4.11 1.93
N LEU A 108 18.65 -4.35 3.07
CA LEU A 108 17.93 -4.44 4.35
C LEU A 108 17.32 -3.10 4.75
N GLU A 109 18.05 -2.00 4.51
CA GLU A 109 17.51 -0.68 4.78
C GLU A 109 16.35 -0.35 3.84
N ARG A 110 16.50 -0.68 2.55
CA ARG A 110 15.41 -0.53 1.60
C ARG A 110 14.18 -1.30 2.04
N ARG A 111 14.38 -2.52 2.56
CA ARG A 111 13.27 -3.32 3.07
C ARG A 111 12.51 -2.61 4.19
N LYS A 112 13.23 -1.97 5.11
CA LYS A 112 12.57 -1.22 6.19
C LYS A 112 11.72 -0.08 5.64
N VAL A 113 12.26 0.66 4.68
CA VAL A 113 11.53 1.76 4.05
C VAL A 113 10.26 1.24 3.37
N VAL A 114 10.38 0.17 2.60
CA VAL A 114 9.24 -0.39 1.87
C VAL A 114 8.19 -0.95 2.84
N GLN A 115 8.63 -1.57 3.94
CA GLN A 115 7.69 -2.04 4.97
C GLN A 115 6.89 -0.90 5.57
N GLY A 116 7.55 0.24 5.81
CA GLY A 116 6.87 1.43 6.29
C GLY A 116 5.86 1.96 5.29
N LEU A 117 6.23 1.99 4.00
CA LEU A 117 5.34 2.43 2.94
C LEU A 117 4.12 1.51 2.81
N VAL A 118 4.31 0.21 2.89
CA VAL A 118 3.21 -0.75 2.84
C VAL A 118 2.25 -0.53 4.01
N LYS A 119 2.80 -0.29 5.20
CA LYS A 119 1.98 -0.04 6.38
C LYS A 119 1.14 1.22 6.21
N GLU A 120 1.75 2.29 5.69
CA GLU A 120 1.04 3.54 5.44
C GLU A 120 -0.05 3.38 4.40
N LEU A 121 0.25 2.65 3.32
CA LEU A 121 -0.73 2.42 2.27
C LEU A 121 -1.91 1.60 2.76
N LYS A 122 -1.68 0.63 3.63
CA LYS A 122 -2.77 -0.16 4.23
C LYS A 122 -3.65 0.69 5.13
N ALA A 123 -3.05 1.63 5.88
CA ALA A 123 -3.80 2.56 6.70
C ALA A 123 -4.64 3.49 5.83
N GLU A 124 -4.05 3.98 4.74
CA GLU A 124 -4.76 4.79 3.75
C GLU A 124 -5.93 4.04 3.14
N GLN A 125 -5.72 2.79 2.78
CA GLN A 125 -6.76 1.94 2.22
C GLN A 125 -7.96 1.82 3.15
N ALA A 126 -7.70 1.66 4.44
CA ALA A 126 -8.76 1.60 5.44
C ALA A 126 -9.54 2.91 5.50
N LYS A 127 -8.85 4.06 5.39
CA LYS A 127 -9.51 5.36 5.37
C LYS A 127 -10.37 5.54 4.12
N ILE A 128 -9.86 5.13 2.98
CA ILE A 128 -10.60 5.21 1.72
C ILE A 128 -11.89 4.38 1.80
N LYS A 129 -11.79 3.18 2.36
CA LYS A 129 -12.98 2.34 2.55
C LYS A 129 -14.03 2.99 3.42
N LYS A 130 -13.59 3.67 4.48
CA LYS A 130 -14.52 4.39 5.36
C LYS A 130 -15.19 5.53 4.63
N MET A 131 -14.44 6.27 3.82
CA MET A 131 -14.99 7.37 3.04
C MET A 131 -15.98 6.88 2.00
N GLU A 132 -15.67 5.77 1.33
CA GLU A 132 -16.57 5.19 0.35
C GLU A 132 -17.88 4.74 0.98
N ALA A 133 -17.83 4.29 2.23
CA ALA A 133 -19.04 3.88 2.93
C ALA A 133 -19.94 5.06 3.31
N ILE A 134 -19.37 6.26 3.44
CA ILE A 134 -20.10 7.47 3.78
C ILE A 134 -20.72 8.10 2.53
N VAL A 135 -20.02 8.05 1.42
CA VAL A 135 -20.43 8.64 0.14
C VAL A 135 -21.34 7.70 -0.70
#